data_0741e96a40c6cee5a2be87433c6b5e79
#
_entry.id   0741e96a40c6cee5a2be87433c6b5e79
#
_cell.length_a   1.000
_cell.length_b   1.000
_cell.length_c   1.000
_cell.angle_alpha   90.00
_cell.angle_beta   90.00
_cell.angle_gamma   90.00
#
_symmetry.space_group_name_H-M   'P 1'
#
loop_
_entity.id
_entity.type
_entity.pdbx_description
1 polymer ?
#
loop_
_entity_poly.entity_id
_entity_poly.type
_entity_poly.pdbx_seq_one_letter_code
_entity_poly.pdbx_strand_id
1 'polypeptide(L)'
;MPAVQKTIHLADYQPYAYLLDQVELTFRLAPNATRVLARLSFRPNPARPGKHALRLDGEKLKLLSCSVGGQPVTPKLTREGGMVIASKDLPAGAFLLETEVEIDPAANTELEGLYISRGMYCTQCEAEGFRKITYYPDRPDVLARFKVRIEGDLPVLLSNGNPVAEGPGWAEWDDPWPKPAYLFALVAGDLRAHQAKFTTRSGRKVALAIWVRPGDEDRCAYAMDSLIRSMKWEEETYGREYDLDVFNIVAVDDFNMGAMENKGLNIFNA
;
A
#
# COMPACT_ATOMS: atom_id res chain seq x y z
N MET A 1 9.01 -32.76 9.23
CA MET A 1 7.65 -33.19 8.89
C MET A 1 7.00 -32.00 8.23
N PRO A 2 6.29 -32.12 7.09
CA PRO A 2 5.55 -31.00 6.53
C PRO A 2 4.51 -30.55 7.57
N ALA A 3 4.40 -29.23 7.78
CA ALA A 3 3.38 -28.67 8.66
C ALA A 3 2.00 -29.12 8.16
N VAL A 4 1.20 -29.74 9.04
CA VAL A 4 -0.18 -30.11 8.69
C VAL A 4 -0.92 -28.80 8.46
N GLN A 5 -1.32 -28.55 7.22
CA GLN A 5 -2.08 -27.38 6.85
C GLN A 5 -3.41 -27.41 7.60
N LYS A 6 -3.61 -26.45 8.52
CA LYS A 6 -4.84 -26.37 9.31
C LYS A 6 -6.00 -25.99 8.38
N THR A 7 -7.05 -26.80 8.35
CA THR A 7 -8.27 -26.45 7.63
C THR A 7 -8.90 -25.20 8.25
N ILE A 8 -9.20 -24.21 7.43
CA ILE A 8 -9.89 -22.97 7.84
C ILE A 8 -11.37 -23.13 7.47
N HIS A 9 -12.25 -22.96 8.44
CA HIS A 9 -13.70 -23.03 8.23
C HIS A 9 -14.32 -21.63 8.29
N LEU A 10 -15.25 -21.34 7.41
CA LEU A 10 -15.97 -20.06 7.38
C LEU A 10 -16.68 -19.76 8.73
N ALA A 11 -17.16 -20.80 9.39
CA ALA A 11 -17.80 -20.68 10.71
C ALA A 11 -16.87 -20.14 11.80
N ASP A 12 -15.55 -20.27 11.62
CA ASP A 12 -14.53 -19.79 12.57
C ASP A 12 -14.13 -18.31 12.31
N TYR A 13 -14.70 -17.70 11.25
CA TYR A 13 -14.41 -16.30 10.93
C TYR A 13 -14.81 -15.38 12.08
N GLN A 14 -13.87 -14.51 12.45
CA GLN A 14 -14.08 -13.43 13.41
C GLN A 14 -13.65 -12.11 12.78
N PRO A 15 -14.51 -11.09 12.78
CA PRO A 15 -14.09 -9.76 12.30
C PRO A 15 -12.93 -9.23 13.16
N TYR A 16 -12.11 -8.37 12.58
CA TYR A 16 -11.06 -7.73 13.35
C TYR A 16 -11.63 -6.90 14.50
N ALA A 17 -10.95 -6.88 15.65
CA ALA A 17 -11.48 -6.27 16.88
C ALA A 17 -11.57 -4.74 16.82
N TYR A 18 -10.90 -4.13 15.85
CA TYR A 18 -10.86 -2.69 15.64
C TYR A 18 -11.18 -2.37 14.19
N LEU A 19 -11.85 -1.26 13.96
CA LEU A 19 -11.97 -0.64 12.64
C LEU A 19 -10.78 0.31 12.47
N LEU A 20 -10.25 0.37 11.27
CA LEU A 20 -9.15 1.25 10.90
C LEU A 20 -9.68 2.25 9.88
N ASP A 21 -9.79 3.51 10.27
CA ASP A 21 -10.43 4.54 9.44
C ASP A 21 -9.41 5.21 8.49
N GLN A 22 -8.21 5.48 8.98
CA GLN A 22 -7.17 6.22 8.27
C GLN A 22 -5.79 5.62 8.50
N VAL A 23 -5.02 5.53 7.45
CA VAL A 23 -3.60 5.16 7.41
C VAL A 23 -2.82 6.32 6.82
N GLU A 24 -1.86 6.87 7.56
CA GLU A 24 -0.93 7.86 7.07
C GLU A 24 0.48 7.26 7.12
N LEU A 25 1.14 7.19 5.97
CA LEU A 25 2.49 6.64 5.86
C LEU A 25 3.46 7.70 5.37
N THR A 26 4.61 7.78 6.00
CA THR A 26 5.75 8.55 5.48
C THR A 26 6.91 7.58 5.24
N PHE A 27 7.33 7.48 4.00
CA PHE A 27 8.50 6.73 3.59
C PHE A 27 9.69 7.67 3.44
N ARG A 28 10.79 7.39 4.12
CA ARG A 28 12.10 8.00 3.87
C ARG A 28 12.95 6.96 3.19
N LEU A 29 13.00 7.03 1.87
CA LEU A 29 13.64 6.01 1.04
C LEU A 29 15.16 6.03 1.20
N ALA A 30 15.71 4.89 1.56
CA ALA A 30 17.14 4.60 1.54
C ALA A 30 17.31 3.11 1.23
N PRO A 31 18.24 2.70 0.38
CA PRO A 31 18.33 1.32 -0.10
C PRO A 31 18.37 0.27 1.02
N ASN A 32 19.17 0.51 2.07
CA ASN A 32 19.42 -0.45 3.14
C ASN A 32 18.77 -0.09 4.48
N ALA A 33 18.15 1.09 4.58
CA ALA A 33 17.59 1.61 5.84
C ALA A 33 16.40 2.54 5.60
N THR A 34 15.46 2.10 4.77
CA THR A 34 14.21 2.85 4.56
C THR A 34 13.45 2.94 5.88
N ARG A 35 13.08 4.17 6.26
CA ARG A 35 12.22 4.44 7.42
C ARG A 35 10.78 4.56 6.98
N VAL A 36 9.91 3.85 7.68
CA VAL A 36 8.46 3.93 7.48
C VAL A 36 7.83 4.41 8.79
N LEU A 37 7.28 5.61 8.76
CA LEU A 37 6.49 6.17 9.84
C LEU A 37 5.02 5.91 9.50
N ALA A 38 4.32 5.21 10.38
CA ALA A 38 2.91 4.89 10.21
C ALA A 38 2.07 5.50 11.33
N ARG A 39 0.96 6.15 10.95
CA ARG A 39 -0.07 6.67 11.85
C ARG A 39 -1.38 6.00 11.50
N LEU A 40 -1.89 5.19 12.41
CA LEU A 40 -3.05 4.32 12.20
C LEU A 40 -4.18 4.74 13.15
N SER A 41 -5.29 5.23 12.58
CA SER A 41 -6.46 5.71 13.34
C SER A 41 -7.44 4.57 13.59
N PHE A 42 -7.41 4.02 14.79
CA PHE A 42 -8.27 2.91 15.21
C PHE A 42 -9.47 3.35 16.03
N ARG A 43 -10.55 2.58 15.94
CA ARG A 43 -11.70 2.60 16.86
C ARG A 43 -12.20 1.19 17.13
N PRO A 44 -12.84 0.93 18.29
CA PRO A 44 -13.42 -0.38 18.57
C PRO A 44 -14.44 -0.80 17.50
N ASN A 45 -14.40 -2.08 17.11
CA ASN A 45 -15.35 -2.62 16.15
C ASN A 45 -16.65 -3.05 16.86
N PRO A 46 -17.83 -2.45 16.53
CA PRO A 46 -19.10 -2.84 17.14
C PRO A 46 -19.48 -4.31 16.88
N ALA A 47 -19.01 -4.90 15.78
CA ALA A 47 -19.26 -6.31 15.44
C ALA A 47 -18.45 -7.28 16.30
N ARG A 48 -17.48 -6.77 17.09
CA ARG A 48 -16.67 -7.56 18.01
C ARG A 48 -16.54 -6.83 19.35
N PRO A 49 -17.60 -6.77 20.16
CA PRO A 49 -17.61 -6.03 21.42
C PRO A 49 -16.66 -6.65 22.46
N GLY A 50 -16.23 -5.83 23.41
CA GLY A 50 -15.34 -6.22 24.50
C GLY A 50 -13.97 -5.57 24.44
N LYS A 51 -13.12 -5.90 25.41
CA LYS A 51 -11.74 -5.42 25.47
C LYS A 51 -10.80 -6.41 24.79
N HIS A 52 -10.18 -6.02 23.71
CA HIS A 52 -9.26 -6.85 22.95
C HIS A 52 -7.85 -6.25 22.94
N ALA A 53 -6.84 -7.10 22.92
CA ALA A 53 -5.49 -6.67 22.58
C ALA A 53 -5.45 -6.27 21.11
N LEU A 54 -4.69 -5.23 20.78
CA LEU A 54 -4.39 -4.88 19.40
C LEU A 54 -3.30 -5.82 18.88
N ARG A 55 -3.61 -6.59 17.84
CA ARG A 55 -2.69 -7.53 17.20
C ARG A 55 -2.42 -7.08 15.79
N LEU A 56 -1.16 -6.87 15.47
CA LEU A 56 -0.71 -6.45 14.16
C LEU A 56 0.27 -7.48 13.60
N ASP A 57 0.15 -7.76 12.33
CA ASP A 57 1.10 -8.56 11.59
C ASP A 57 2.36 -7.71 11.31
N GLY A 58 3.50 -8.36 11.22
CA GLY A 58 4.79 -7.73 10.92
C GLY A 58 5.80 -8.80 10.58
N GLU A 59 6.62 -8.56 9.58
CA GLU A 59 7.67 -9.49 9.15
C GLU A 59 8.93 -8.73 8.74
N LYS A 60 10.07 -9.16 9.28
CA LYS A 60 11.39 -8.55 8.99
C LYS A 60 11.47 -7.03 9.26
N LEU A 61 10.69 -6.55 10.21
CA LEU A 61 10.65 -5.15 10.62
C LEU A 61 11.58 -4.92 11.83
N LYS A 62 12.36 -3.84 11.78
CA LYS A 62 13.07 -3.32 12.94
C LYS A 62 12.26 -2.18 13.56
N LEU A 63 11.56 -2.46 14.66
CA LEU A 63 10.78 -1.45 15.38
C LEU A 63 11.73 -0.45 16.05
N LEU A 64 11.50 0.83 15.82
CA LEU A 64 12.30 1.93 16.37
C LEU A 64 11.53 2.69 17.44
N SER A 65 10.24 2.93 17.20
CA SER A 65 9.35 3.56 18.17
C SER A 65 7.92 3.08 18.02
N CYS A 66 7.17 3.16 19.13
CA CYS A 66 5.75 2.86 19.17
C CYS A 66 5.07 3.74 20.21
N SER A 67 3.96 4.38 19.85
CA SER A 67 3.13 5.16 20.77
C SER A 67 1.65 4.96 20.52
N VAL A 68 0.84 5.12 21.56
CA VAL A 68 -0.63 5.10 21.51
C VAL A 68 -1.13 6.41 22.09
N GLY A 69 -1.88 7.19 21.26
CA GLY A 69 -2.35 8.51 21.67
C GLY A 69 -1.23 9.47 22.09
N GLY A 70 -0.07 9.36 21.44
CA GLY A 70 1.13 10.15 21.76
C GLY A 70 1.91 9.67 22.98
N GLN A 71 1.47 8.63 23.69
CA GLN A 71 2.20 8.07 24.84
C GLN A 71 3.03 6.87 24.40
N PRO A 72 4.34 6.83 24.68
CA PRO A 72 5.19 5.71 24.35
C PRO A 72 4.66 4.40 24.98
N VAL A 73 4.65 3.32 24.21
CA VAL A 73 4.30 1.98 24.67
C VAL A 73 5.37 0.98 24.24
N THR A 74 5.54 -0.08 25.03
CA THR A 74 6.43 -1.19 24.71
C THR A 74 5.56 -2.39 24.31
N PRO A 75 5.36 -2.63 22.99
CA PRO A 75 4.56 -3.75 22.55
C PRO A 75 5.31 -5.08 22.75
N LYS A 76 4.57 -6.17 22.84
CA LYS A 76 5.13 -7.51 22.78
C LYS A 76 5.29 -7.93 21.31
N LEU A 77 6.52 -8.17 20.88
CA LEU A 77 6.78 -8.78 19.59
C LEU A 77 6.57 -10.29 19.65
N THR A 78 5.96 -10.89 18.63
CA THR A 78 5.75 -12.34 18.51
C THR A 78 6.95 -13.00 17.84
N ARG A 79 7.02 -14.33 17.89
CA ARG A 79 8.09 -15.08 17.22
C ARG A 79 8.02 -14.98 15.70
N GLU A 80 6.82 -14.81 15.19
CA GLU A 80 6.52 -14.67 13.75
C GLU A 80 6.74 -13.23 13.25
N GLY A 81 7.20 -12.31 14.12
CA GLY A 81 7.49 -10.93 13.78
C GLY A 81 6.35 -9.94 14.04
N GLY A 82 5.15 -10.41 14.34
CA GLY A 82 4.00 -9.54 14.63
C GLY A 82 4.13 -8.79 15.97
N MET A 83 3.19 -7.86 16.21
CA MET A 83 3.16 -7.00 17.40
C MET A 83 1.83 -7.13 18.15
N VAL A 84 1.90 -7.13 19.48
CA VAL A 84 0.71 -7.16 20.35
C VAL A 84 0.81 -6.06 21.39
N ILE A 85 -0.21 -5.18 21.44
CA ILE A 85 -0.41 -4.21 22.53
C ILE A 85 -1.57 -4.70 23.38
N ALA A 86 -1.32 -4.82 24.70
CA ALA A 86 -2.32 -5.36 25.62
C ALA A 86 -3.52 -4.40 25.75
N SER A 87 -4.71 -4.94 25.93
CA SER A 87 -5.95 -4.14 26.01
C SER A 87 -5.97 -3.13 27.15
N LYS A 88 -5.19 -3.36 28.21
CA LYS A 88 -5.03 -2.41 29.33
C LYS A 88 -4.24 -1.14 28.96
N ASP A 89 -3.43 -1.22 27.89
CA ASP A 89 -2.57 -0.15 27.40
C ASP A 89 -3.22 0.61 26.24
N LEU A 90 -4.49 0.28 25.94
CA LEU A 90 -5.26 0.90 24.88
C LEU A 90 -6.42 1.73 25.45
N PRO A 91 -6.74 2.90 24.88
CA PRO A 91 -7.94 3.65 25.19
C PRO A 91 -9.22 2.85 24.95
N ALA A 92 -10.28 3.15 25.66
CA ALA A 92 -11.60 2.50 25.47
C ALA A 92 -12.32 2.94 24.19
N GLY A 93 -11.99 4.12 23.66
CA GLY A 93 -12.55 4.71 22.45
C GLY A 93 -11.60 4.66 21.27
N ALA A 94 -11.76 5.60 20.35
CA ALA A 94 -10.83 5.78 19.23
C ALA A 94 -9.43 6.21 19.72
N PHE A 95 -8.39 5.75 19.03
CA PHE A 95 -7.01 6.08 19.34
C PHE A 95 -6.14 6.10 18.08
N LEU A 96 -5.03 6.79 18.17
CA LEU A 96 -3.97 6.83 17.18
C LEU A 96 -2.85 5.90 17.65
N LEU A 97 -2.46 4.96 16.80
CA LEU A 97 -1.21 4.22 16.93
C LEU A 97 -0.18 4.84 16.01
N GLU A 98 1.00 5.13 16.53
CA GLU A 98 2.14 5.60 15.75
C GLU A 98 3.28 4.62 15.90
N THR A 99 3.86 4.22 14.78
CA THR A 99 5.06 3.36 14.74
C THR A 99 6.09 3.93 13.79
N GLU A 100 7.35 3.76 14.10
CA GLU A 100 8.45 3.95 13.17
C GLU A 100 9.21 2.63 13.07
N VAL A 101 9.38 2.14 11.83
CA VAL A 101 10.14 0.95 11.53
C VAL A 101 11.25 1.25 10.52
N GLU A 102 12.27 0.42 10.53
CA GLU A 102 13.33 0.40 9.52
C GLU A 102 13.24 -0.93 8.76
N ILE A 103 13.34 -0.86 7.43
CA ILE A 103 13.35 -2.00 6.51
C ILE A 103 14.54 -1.87 5.55
N ASP A 104 14.95 -2.98 4.94
CA ASP A 104 16.06 -3.05 3.98
C ASP A 104 15.55 -3.51 2.60
N PRO A 105 15.10 -2.57 1.72
CA PRO A 105 14.61 -2.92 0.39
C PRO A 105 15.67 -3.55 -0.51
N ALA A 106 16.96 -3.20 -0.34
CA ALA A 106 18.04 -3.75 -1.15
C ALA A 106 18.36 -5.22 -0.82
N ALA A 107 18.15 -5.63 0.43
CA ALA A 107 18.30 -7.02 0.85
C ALA A 107 17.04 -7.87 0.61
N ASN A 108 15.94 -7.25 0.20
CA ASN A 108 14.67 -7.94 -0.04
C ASN A 108 14.66 -8.60 -1.42
N THR A 109 14.92 -9.90 -1.45
CA THR A 109 14.91 -10.75 -2.65
C THR A 109 13.64 -11.58 -2.79
N GLU A 110 12.67 -11.41 -1.89
CA GLU A 110 11.40 -12.16 -1.92
C GLU A 110 10.39 -11.58 -2.90
N LEU A 111 10.63 -10.35 -3.38
CA LEU A 111 9.72 -9.59 -4.25
C LEU A 111 8.33 -9.41 -3.62
N GLU A 112 8.30 -9.24 -2.29
CA GLU A 112 7.11 -8.98 -1.47
C GLU A 112 7.38 -7.83 -0.49
N GLY A 113 6.37 -6.99 -0.25
CA GLY A 113 6.57 -5.73 0.46
C GLY A 113 7.29 -4.71 -0.42
N LEU A 114 8.18 -3.88 0.16
CA LEU A 114 9.00 -2.91 -0.57
C LEU A 114 10.36 -3.52 -0.90
N TYR A 115 10.75 -3.49 -2.17
CA TYR A 115 12.04 -4.00 -2.66
C TYR A 115 12.61 -3.11 -3.76
N ILE A 116 13.82 -3.41 -4.24
CA ILE A 116 14.47 -2.69 -5.33
C ILE A 116 14.65 -3.62 -6.53
N SER A 117 14.08 -3.21 -7.68
CA SER A 117 14.29 -3.83 -8.99
C SER A 117 15.13 -2.90 -9.86
N ARG A 118 16.37 -3.28 -10.14
CA ARG A 118 17.32 -2.52 -10.98
C ARG A 118 17.36 -1.01 -10.67
N GLY A 119 17.41 -0.65 -9.39
CA GLY A 119 17.50 0.73 -8.92
C GLY A 119 16.14 1.46 -8.76
N MET A 120 15.04 0.82 -9.09
CA MET A 120 13.69 1.31 -8.84
C MET A 120 13.12 0.64 -7.60
N TYR A 121 12.58 1.43 -6.66
CA TYR A 121 11.76 0.91 -5.57
C TYR A 121 10.39 0.54 -6.11
N CYS A 122 9.90 -0.62 -5.74
CA CYS A 122 8.53 -1.05 -6.04
C CYS A 122 7.98 -1.94 -4.93
N THR A 123 6.68 -2.08 -4.91
CA THR A 123 5.98 -2.89 -3.91
C THR A 123 5.20 -4.03 -4.56
N GLN A 124 5.11 -5.17 -3.84
CA GLN A 124 4.10 -6.19 -4.06
C GLN A 124 3.50 -6.59 -2.71
N CYS A 125 2.20 -6.37 -2.54
CA CYS A 125 1.53 -6.57 -1.26
C CYS A 125 0.50 -7.71 -1.26
N GLU A 126 0.05 -8.19 -2.39
CA GLU A 126 -0.81 -9.38 -2.46
C GLU A 126 0.02 -10.68 -2.31
N ALA A 127 -0.39 -11.61 -1.39
CA ALA A 127 -1.58 -11.48 -0.53
C ALA A 127 -1.24 -10.83 0.84
N GLU A 128 -0.02 -10.98 1.37
CA GLU A 128 0.36 -10.64 2.75
C GLU A 128 1.69 -9.86 2.81
N GLY A 129 2.05 -9.15 1.73
CA GLY A 129 3.31 -8.41 1.64
C GLY A 129 3.32 -7.08 2.41
N PHE A 130 2.16 -6.49 2.71
CA PHE A 130 2.12 -5.20 3.41
C PHE A 130 2.72 -5.27 4.82
N ARG A 131 2.62 -6.41 5.50
CA ARG A 131 3.26 -6.67 6.81
C ARG A 131 4.78 -6.61 6.79
N LYS A 132 5.41 -6.65 5.61
CA LYS A 132 6.85 -6.46 5.42
C LYS A 132 7.25 -4.98 5.26
N ILE A 133 6.27 -4.06 5.24
CA ILE A 133 6.46 -2.61 5.14
C ILE A 133 6.32 -1.95 6.51
N THR A 134 5.25 -2.26 7.24
CA THR A 134 5.00 -1.76 8.58
C THR A 134 4.07 -2.69 9.35
N TYR A 135 3.96 -2.52 10.67
CA TYR A 135 2.98 -3.24 11.48
C TYR A 135 1.55 -2.86 11.10
N TYR A 136 0.74 -3.86 10.75
CA TYR A 136 -0.60 -3.64 10.20
C TYR A 136 -1.52 -4.84 10.49
N PRO A 137 -2.85 -4.67 10.61
CA PRO A 137 -3.79 -5.78 10.54
C PRO A 137 -3.95 -6.21 9.08
N ASP A 138 -2.99 -7.01 8.59
CA ASP A 138 -2.82 -7.36 7.18
C ASP A 138 -3.82 -8.44 6.74
N ARG A 139 -5.08 -8.02 6.65
CA ARG A 139 -6.26 -8.85 6.37
C ARG A 139 -7.11 -8.18 5.30
N PRO A 140 -7.72 -8.95 4.37
CA PRO A 140 -8.54 -8.39 3.29
C PRO A 140 -9.87 -7.76 3.77
N ASP A 141 -10.32 -8.09 4.99
CA ASP A 141 -11.52 -7.53 5.61
C ASP A 141 -11.28 -6.24 6.41
N VAL A 142 -10.03 -5.78 6.49
CA VAL A 142 -9.66 -4.49 7.10
C VAL A 142 -9.44 -3.46 5.99
N LEU A 143 -10.40 -2.56 5.86
CA LEU A 143 -10.39 -1.50 4.85
C LEU A 143 -10.10 -0.16 5.50
N ALA A 144 -9.20 0.63 4.90
CA ALA A 144 -8.85 1.97 5.37
C ALA A 144 -8.57 2.93 4.20
N ARG A 145 -8.66 4.24 4.46
CA ARG A 145 -8.17 5.27 3.55
C ARG A 145 -6.68 5.47 3.76
N PHE A 146 -5.95 5.74 2.67
CA PHE A 146 -4.50 5.88 2.73
C PHE A 146 -4.06 7.28 2.30
N LYS A 147 -3.19 7.89 3.12
CA LYS A 147 -2.38 9.05 2.75
C LYS A 147 -0.92 8.64 2.80
N VAL A 148 -0.18 9.00 1.77
CA VAL A 148 1.21 8.56 1.62
C VAL A 148 2.08 9.74 1.28
N ARG A 149 3.14 9.93 2.05
CA ARG A 149 4.24 10.82 1.75
C ARG A 149 5.49 9.98 1.45
N ILE A 150 6.13 10.26 0.33
CA ILE A 150 7.37 9.61 -0.09
C ILE A 150 8.45 10.67 -0.11
N GLU A 151 9.54 10.42 0.60
CA GLU A 151 10.74 11.27 0.63
C GLU A 151 11.92 10.46 0.06
N GLY A 152 12.58 10.98 -0.98
CA GLY A 152 13.71 10.33 -1.65
C GLY A 152 14.22 11.16 -2.82
N ASP A 153 15.51 11.10 -3.08
CA ASP A 153 16.16 11.82 -4.20
C ASP A 153 16.04 11.00 -5.50
N LEU A 154 14.80 10.88 -5.99
CA LEU A 154 14.43 10.16 -7.21
C LEU A 154 13.47 11.00 -8.05
N PRO A 155 13.59 10.96 -9.40
CA PRO A 155 12.78 11.79 -10.29
C PRO A 155 11.27 11.53 -10.23
N VAL A 156 10.86 10.29 -9.93
CA VAL A 156 9.45 9.86 -9.91
C VAL A 156 9.14 9.18 -8.59
N LEU A 157 8.07 9.62 -7.92
CA LEU A 157 7.59 9.13 -6.63
C LEU A 157 6.08 8.91 -6.73
N LEU A 158 5.63 7.66 -6.88
CA LEU A 158 4.23 7.29 -7.12
C LEU A 158 3.65 6.48 -5.98
N SER A 159 2.37 6.69 -5.69
CA SER A 159 1.56 5.83 -4.81
C SER A 159 0.11 5.77 -5.29
N ASN A 160 -0.74 5.06 -4.53
CA ASN A 160 -2.17 4.98 -4.79
C ASN A 160 -2.88 6.34 -4.62
N GLY A 161 -4.01 6.49 -5.30
CA GLY A 161 -4.89 7.65 -5.15
C GLY A 161 -4.53 8.80 -6.06
N ASN A 162 -4.87 10.02 -5.64
CA ASN A 162 -4.58 11.24 -6.37
C ASN A 162 -3.33 11.93 -5.83
N PRO A 163 -2.52 12.58 -6.68
CA PRO A 163 -1.43 13.43 -6.21
C PRO A 163 -2.01 14.66 -5.49
N VAL A 164 -1.45 14.99 -4.33
CA VAL A 164 -1.88 16.12 -3.51
C VAL A 164 -0.89 17.27 -3.58
N ALA A 165 0.38 16.95 -3.39
CA ALA A 165 1.47 17.91 -3.39
C ALA A 165 2.79 17.22 -3.73
N GLU A 166 3.73 17.98 -4.27
CA GLU A 166 5.07 17.51 -4.56
C GLU A 166 6.09 18.64 -4.42
N GLY A 167 7.35 18.29 -4.27
CA GLY A 167 8.47 19.21 -4.24
C GLY A 167 9.79 18.48 -4.46
N PRO A 168 10.92 19.18 -4.41
CA PRO A 168 12.22 18.54 -4.56
C PRO A 168 12.42 17.41 -3.54
N GLY A 169 12.51 16.18 -4.04
CA GLY A 169 12.75 15.00 -3.22
C GLY A 169 11.56 14.49 -2.39
N TRP A 170 10.33 14.90 -2.70
CA TRP A 170 9.15 14.36 -2.03
C TRP A 170 7.86 14.48 -2.86
N ALA A 171 6.91 13.59 -2.60
CA ALA A 171 5.54 13.64 -3.13
C ALA A 171 4.53 13.14 -2.09
N GLU A 172 3.31 13.67 -2.14
CA GLU A 172 2.18 13.28 -1.31
C GLU A 172 1.00 12.80 -2.15
N TRP A 173 0.38 11.72 -1.71
CA TRP A 173 -0.73 11.04 -2.35
C TRP A 173 -1.88 10.82 -1.36
N ASP A 174 -3.12 10.95 -1.82
CA ASP A 174 -4.32 10.68 -1.04
C ASP A 174 -5.24 9.73 -1.81
N ASP A 175 -5.44 8.53 -1.28
CA ASP A 175 -6.46 7.60 -1.78
C ASP A 175 -7.72 7.73 -0.92
N PRO A 176 -8.76 8.41 -1.44
CA PRO A 176 -9.97 8.70 -0.68
C PRO A 176 -10.85 7.47 -0.45
N TRP A 177 -10.57 6.36 -1.14
CA TRP A 177 -11.40 5.17 -1.09
C TRP A 177 -10.82 4.14 -0.12
N PRO A 178 -11.64 3.61 0.81
CA PRO A 178 -11.18 2.53 1.68
C PRO A 178 -10.80 1.31 0.87
N LYS A 179 -9.58 0.81 1.08
CA LYS A 179 -9.06 -0.39 0.43
C LYS A 179 -8.35 -1.31 1.43
N PRO A 180 -8.27 -2.63 1.17
CA PRO A 180 -7.40 -3.52 1.91
C PRO A 180 -5.95 -3.24 1.60
N ALA A 181 -5.04 -3.60 2.51
CA ALA A 181 -3.62 -3.31 2.39
C ALA A 181 -2.93 -4.03 1.22
N TYR A 182 -3.47 -5.16 0.73
CA TYR A 182 -2.87 -5.88 -0.40
C TYR A 182 -2.93 -5.08 -1.72
N LEU A 183 -3.80 -4.05 -1.82
CA LEU A 183 -3.87 -3.13 -2.96
C LEU A 183 -2.94 -1.89 -2.81
N PHE A 184 -2.16 -1.82 -1.74
CA PHE A 184 -1.18 -0.76 -1.56
C PHE A 184 -0.06 -0.86 -2.59
N ALA A 185 0.33 0.28 -3.16
CA ALA A 185 1.49 0.37 -4.04
C ALA A 185 2.30 1.65 -3.81
N LEU A 186 3.61 1.50 -3.96
CA LEU A 186 4.60 2.56 -4.04
C LEU A 186 5.61 2.20 -5.13
N VAL A 187 5.90 3.16 -6.02
CA VAL A 187 6.99 3.06 -6.99
C VAL A 187 7.80 4.34 -6.96
N ALA A 188 9.13 4.20 -6.92
CA ALA A 188 10.03 5.35 -6.99
C ALA A 188 11.28 5.02 -7.81
N GLY A 189 11.63 5.88 -8.77
CA GLY A 189 12.77 5.59 -9.66
C GLY A 189 13.00 6.61 -10.75
N ASP A 190 13.98 6.33 -11.61
CA ASP A 190 14.20 7.07 -12.85
C ASP A 190 13.32 6.46 -13.96
N LEU A 191 12.14 7.03 -14.13
CA LEU A 191 11.13 6.56 -15.07
C LEU A 191 10.73 7.67 -16.05
N ARG A 192 10.18 7.26 -17.19
CA ARG A 192 9.59 8.14 -18.21
C ARG A 192 8.13 7.74 -18.44
N ALA A 193 7.28 8.73 -18.69
CA ALA A 193 5.86 8.51 -18.89
C ALA A 193 5.44 8.62 -20.34
N HIS A 194 4.77 7.60 -20.87
CA HIS A 194 3.90 7.72 -22.01
C HIS A 194 2.52 8.19 -21.52
N GLN A 195 2.08 9.39 -21.91
CA GLN A 195 0.92 10.05 -21.32
C GLN A 195 -0.26 10.17 -22.30
N ALA A 196 -1.47 10.08 -21.75
CA ALA A 196 -2.72 10.36 -22.45
C ALA A 196 -3.77 10.95 -21.49
N LYS A 197 -4.97 11.17 -21.98
CA LYS A 197 -6.13 11.61 -21.17
C LYS A 197 -7.35 10.79 -21.58
N PHE A 198 -8.14 10.42 -20.58
CA PHE A 198 -9.47 9.84 -20.78
C PHE A 198 -10.52 10.83 -20.28
N THR A 199 -11.61 10.98 -21.01
CA THR A 199 -12.76 11.78 -20.56
C THR A 199 -13.90 10.84 -20.27
N THR A 200 -14.32 10.79 -19.01
CA THR A 200 -15.43 9.92 -18.56
C THR A 200 -16.75 10.37 -19.18
N ARG A 201 -17.75 9.52 -19.11
CA ARG A 201 -19.10 9.81 -19.60
C ARG A 201 -19.72 11.07 -18.95
N SER A 202 -19.40 11.33 -17.67
CA SER A 202 -19.84 12.58 -16.98
C SER A 202 -19.02 13.81 -17.34
N GLY A 203 -17.95 13.67 -18.16
CA GLY A 203 -17.10 14.76 -18.60
C GLY A 203 -15.87 15.02 -17.74
N ARG A 204 -15.61 14.20 -16.70
CA ARG A 204 -14.41 14.31 -15.88
C ARG A 204 -13.18 13.84 -16.66
N LYS A 205 -12.09 14.57 -16.54
CA LYS A 205 -10.82 14.25 -17.20
C LYS A 205 -9.93 13.46 -16.26
N VAL A 206 -9.47 12.30 -16.73
CA VAL A 206 -8.52 11.43 -16.02
C VAL A 206 -7.17 11.49 -16.75
N ALA A 207 -6.10 11.79 -16.04
CA ALA A 207 -4.75 11.72 -16.59
C ALA A 207 -4.29 10.26 -16.60
N LEU A 208 -3.79 9.79 -17.74
CA LEU A 208 -3.28 8.43 -17.91
C LEU A 208 -1.77 8.47 -18.11
N ALA A 209 -1.03 7.60 -17.43
CA ALA A 209 0.41 7.48 -17.61
C ALA A 209 0.85 6.02 -17.55
N ILE A 210 1.67 5.61 -18.52
CA ILE A 210 2.41 4.35 -18.48
C ILE A 210 3.87 4.70 -18.24
N TRP A 211 4.38 4.32 -17.08
CA TRP A 211 5.73 4.61 -16.64
C TRP A 211 6.65 3.42 -16.96
N VAL A 212 7.72 3.71 -17.66
CA VAL A 212 8.71 2.74 -18.12
C VAL A 212 10.12 3.27 -17.89
N ARG A 213 11.11 2.43 -18.08
CA ARG A 213 12.50 2.86 -18.08
C ARG A 213 12.75 3.84 -19.23
N PRO A 214 13.74 4.76 -19.07
CA PRO A 214 14.16 5.61 -20.17
C PRO A 214 14.50 4.81 -21.43
N GLY A 215 13.87 5.17 -22.57
CA GLY A 215 14.07 4.52 -23.87
C GLY A 215 13.03 3.47 -24.25
N ASP A 216 12.06 3.17 -23.37
CA ASP A 216 10.96 2.23 -23.66
C ASP A 216 9.61 2.94 -23.93
N GLU A 217 9.58 4.29 -23.96
CA GLU A 217 8.36 5.07 -24.07
C GLU A 217 7.56 4.78 -25.36
N ASP A 218 8.29 4.54 -26.47
CA ASP A 218 7.68 4.26 -27.78
C ASP A 218 6.98 2.89 -27.84
N ARG A 219 7.24 2.01 -26.87
CA ARG A 219 6.62 0.68 -26.79
C ARG A 219 5.23 0.69 -26.13
N CYS A 220 4.82 1.82 -25.54
CA CYS A 220 3.63 1.92 -24.70
C CYS A 220 2.33 2.18 -25.47
N ALA A 221 2.37 2.52 -26.76
CA ALA A 221 1.21 2.99 -27.52
C ALA A 221 0.04 1.99 -27.53
N TYR A 222 0.32 0.70 -27.73
CA TYR A 222 -0.72 -0.33 -27.72
C TYR A 222 -1.33 -0.53 -26.31
N ALA A 223 -0.51 -0.50 -25.27
CA ALA A 223 -0.97 -0.61 -23.89
C ALA A 223 -1.87 0.57 -23.50
N MET A 224 -1.52 1.79 -23.92
CA MET A 224 -2.34 2.98 -23.70
C MET A 224 -3.68 2.91 -24.45
N ASP A 225 -3.69 2.47 -25.70
CA ASP A 225 -4.94 2.26 -26.44
C ASP A 225 -5.82 1.20 -25.75
N SER A 226 -5.21 0.12 -25.28
CA SER A 226 -5.92 -0.94 -24.54
C SER A 226 -6.53 -0.41 -23.23
N LEU A 227 -5.81 0.41 -22.48
CA LEU A 227 -6.31 1.05 -21.26
C LEU A 227 -7.53 1.93 -21.57
N ILE A 228 -7.43 2.80 -22.57
CA ILE A 228 -8.52 3.70 -22.96
C ILE A 228 -9.76 2.91 -23.39
N ARG A 229 -9.58 1.84 -24.17
CA ARG A 229 -10.69 0.96 -24.58
C ARG A 229 -11.31 0.22 -23.40
N SER A 230 -10.50 -0.22 -22.45
CA SER A 230 -10.99 -0.89 -21.25
C SER A 230 -11.79 0.05 -20.36
N MET A 231 -11.33 1.27 -20.12
CA MET A 231 -12.07 2.28 -19.34
C MET A 231 -13.41 2.62 -20.01
N LYS A 232 -13.43 2.77 -21.34
CA LYS A 232 -14.67 3.00 -22.09
C LYS A 232 -15.63 1.81 -21.98
N TRP A 233 -15.12 0.60 -22.10
CA TRP A 233 -15.92 -0.63 -22.01
C TRP A 233 -16.53 -0.81 -20.59
N GLU A 234 -15.79 -0.47 -19.51
CA GLU A 234 -16.29 -0.47 -18.14
C GLU A 234 -17.49 0.48 -17.98
N GLU A 235 -17.39 1.69 -18.52
CA GLU A 235 -18.47 2.66 -18.49
C GLU A 235 -19.71 2.20 -19.28
N GLU A 236 -19.52 1.59 -20.45
CA GLU A 236 -20.60 1.14 -21.33
C GLU A 236 -21.27 -0.13 -20.75
N THR A 237 -20.52 -1.04 -20.17
CA THR A 237 -21.01 -2.36 -19.74
C THR A 237 -21.57 -2.32 -18.33
N TYR A 238 -20.86 -1.69 -17.39
CA TYR A 238 -21.23 -1.69 -15.97
C TYR A 238 -21.74 -0.33 -15.46
N GLY A 239 -21.69 0.70 -16.30
CA GLY A 239 -22.07 2.06 -15.90
C GLY A 239 -21.12 2.66 -14.83
N ARG A 240 -19.90 2.15 -14.71
CA ARG A 240 -18.92 2.55 -13.72
C ARG A 240 -17.88 3.45 -14.34
N GLU A 241 -17.83 4.70 -13.91
CA GLU A 241 -16.75 5.62 -14.25
C GLU A 241 -15.57 5.41 -13.32
N TYR A 242 -14.37 5.55 -13.86
CA TYR A 242 -13.16 5.55 -13.03
C TYR A 242 -13.20 6.70 -12.02
N ASP A 243 -12.83 6.46 -10.79
CA ASP A 243 -13.16 7.32 -9.63
C ASP A 243 -11.96 8.07 -9.03
N LEU A 244 -10.78 8.03 -9.69
CA LEU A 244 -9.61 8.87 -9.39
C LEU A 244 -9.29 9.82 -10.54
N ASP A 245 -8.45 10.84 -10.29
CA ASP A 245 -8.07 11.84 -11.29
C ASP A 245 -6.88 11.39 -12.15
N VAL A 246 -6.17 10.34 -11.71
CA VAL A 246 -5.02 9.76 -12.40
C VAL A 246 -5.15 8.25 -12.48
N PHE A 247 -4.64 7.65 -13.56
CA PHE A 247 -4.45 6.20 -13.70
C PHE A 247 -3.01 5.95 -14.13
N ASN A 248 -2.23 5.34 -13.25
CA ASN A 248 -0.84 5.01 -13.50
C ASN A 248 -0.67 3.52 -13.72
N ILE A 249 0.14 3.17 -14.71
CA ILE A 249 0.69 1.83 -14.94
C ILE A 249 2.21 1.95 -14.85
N VAL A 250 2.87 1.00 -14.20
CA VAL A 250 4.33 0.93 -14.15
C VAL A 250 4.79 -0.44 -14.63
N ALA A 251 5.76 -0.48 -15.55
CA ALA A 251 6.44 -1.71 -15.94
C ALA A 251 7.67 -1.94 -15.06
N VAL A 252 7.78 -3.13 -14.47
CA VAL A 252 8.84 -3.53 -13.53
C VAL A 252 9.53 -4.77 -14.04
N ASP A 253 10.87 -4.85 -13.98
CA ASP A 253 11.63 -6.00 -14.52
C ASP A 253 11.58 -7.24 -13.61
N ASP A 254 11.61 -7.05 -12.28
CA ASP A 254 11.60 -8.14 -11.33
C ASP A 254 10.25 -8.11 -10.59
N PHE A 255 9.31 -8.91 -11.06
CA PHE A 255 7.98 -9.01 -10.52
C PHE A 255 7.53 -10.49 -10.50
N ASN A 256 6.96 -10.94 -9.38
CA ASN A 256 6.59 -12.33 -9.19
C ASN A 256 5.23 -12.74 -9.82
N MET A 257 4.55 -11.78 -10.45
CA MET A 257 3.27 -11.96 -11.13
C MET A 257 3.30 -11.33 -12.53
N GLY A 258 2.27 -11.55 -13.35
CA GLY A 258 2.10 -10.85 -14.63
C GLY A 258 1.72 -9.39 -14.44
N ALA A 259 0.81 -9.14 -13.51
CA ALA A 259 0.36 -7.80 -13.13
C ALA A 259 -0.25 -7.79 -11.73
N MET A 260 -0.36 -6.59 -11.13
CA MET A 260 -1.10 -6.33 -9.90
C MET A 260 -1.96 -5.08 -10.08
N GLU A 261 -3.26 -5.21 -9.79
CA GLU A 261 -4.28 -4.18 -9.98
C GLU A 261 -4.38 -3.17 -8.83
N ASN A 262 -3.27 -2.75 -8.25
CA ASN A 262 -3.25 -1.77 -7.17
C ASN A 262 -3.98 -0.49 -7.58
N LYS A 263 -4.91 -0.02 -6.73
CA LYS A 263 -5.80 1.11 -7.03
C LYS A 263 -5.02 2.36 -7.45
N GLY A 264 -5.24 2.80 -8.70
CA GLY A 264 -4.62 4.00 -9.28
C GLY A 264 -3.14 3.85 -9.67
N LEU A 265 -2.48 2.74 -9.32
CA LEU A 265 -1.08 2.48 -9.62
C LEU A 265 -0.89 0.99 -9.91
N ASN A 266 -1.28 0.55 -11.09
CA ASN A 266 -1.14 -0.84 -11.51
C ASN A 266 0.34 -1.14 -11.85
N ILE A 267 0.82 -2.31 -11.45
CA ILE A 267 2.19 -2.75 -11.70
C ILE A 267 2.16 -3.94 -12.64
N PHE A 268 2.95 -3.90 -13.70
CA PHE A 268 3.05 -4.95 -14.71
C PHE A 268 4.49 -5.47 -14.80
N ASN A 269 4.64 -6.76 -15.02
CA ASN A 269 5.91 -7.35 -15.38
C ASN A 269 6.27 -6.89 -16.81
N ALA A 270 7.51 -6.38 -17.00
CA ALA A 270 7.97 -5.80 -18.26
C ALA A 270 8.24 -6.86 -19.35
#